data_2aaa68de4006e4185ca86a76f6140a40
#
_entry.id   2aaa68de4006e4185ca86a76f6140a40
#
_cell.length_a   1.000
_cell.length_b   1.000
_cell.length_c   1.000
_cell.angle_alpha   90.00
_cell.angle_beta   90.00
_cell.angle_gamma   90.00
#
_symmetry.space_group_name_H-M   'P 1'
#
loop_
_entity.id
_entity.type
_entity.pdbx_description
1 polymer ?
#
loop_
_entity_poly.entity_id
_entity_poly.type
_entity_poly.pdbx_seq_one_letter_code
_entity_poly.pdbx_strand_id
1 'polypeptide(L)'
;MGAELAPPARHFLVSGGSGGIGAAVCELLAARGYAPVVGYARHAEAADRVAQRHGGIALALDLADEASIDAAVARLDALPVLAGVVLAGSPPLSLVPFGKITGDEMRLQWRVNVMGPQRLLAELVRRCFRRHKQGAVVGVLTRAMGDPAARGIEGAASGMGAYVIAKHGMAGMLAMLAADYPWLRVRAVWPGYTETPMLAAFDERFLAMQREKAPFQTPEQVASLIVEEALGS
;
A
#
# COMPACT_ATOMS: atom_id res chain seq x y z
N MET A 1 11.00 -9.36 42.82
CA MET A 1 10.29 -8.41 41.94
C MET A 1 10.79 -8.68 40.52
N GLY A 2 10.09 -9.53 39.76
CA GLY A 2 10.46 -9.82 38.38
C GLY A 2 10.21 -8.60 37.53
N ALA A 3 11.24 -8.14 36.80
CA ALA A 3 11.06 -7.13 35.77
C ALA A 3 10.08 -7.69 34.73
N GLU A 4 8.90 -7.10 34.64
CA GLU A 4 7.93 -7.39 33.57
C GLU A 4 8.60 -6.99 32.25
N LEU A 5 8.97 -7.98 31.44
CA LEU A 5 9.59 -7.73 30.14
C LEU A 5 8.59 -6.94 29.30
N ALA A 6 9.04 -5.80 28.78
CA ALA A 6 8.23 -5.01 27.85
C ALA A 6 7.72 -5.91 26.70
N PRO A 7 6.45 -5.75 26.28
CA PRO A 7 5.92 -6.56 25.19
C PRO A 7 6.78 -6.40 23.93
N PRO A 8 6.95 -7.47 23.14
CA PRO A 8 7.77 -7.42 21.94
C PRO A 8 7.24 -6.36 20.96
N ALA A 9 8.17 -5.67 20.30
CA ALA A 9 7.83 -4.64 19.32
C ALA A 9 6.95 -5.23 18.20
N ARG A 10 5.83 -4.57 17.93
CA ARG A 10 4.88 -4.94 16.86
C ARG A 10 5.18 -4.12 15.63
N HIS A 11 5.44 -4.76 14.52
CA HIS A 11 5.86 -4.13 13.27
C HIS A 11 4.71 -4.06 12.26
N PHE A 12 4.69 -3.01 11.46
CA PHE A 12 3.84 -2.88 10.28
C PHE A 12 4.69 -2.64 9.04
N LEU A 13 4.55 -3.48 8.01
CA LEU A 13 5.15 -3.23 6.71
C LEU A 13 4.31 -2.20 5.94
N VAL A 14 4.97 -1.18 5.40
CA VAL A 14 4.35 -0.23 4.48
C VAL A 14 5.11 -0.26 3.15
N SER A 15 4.57 -0.95 2.13
CA SER A 15 5.17 -0.91 0.79
C SER A 15 5.02 0.50 0.21
N GLY A 16 6.08 1.03 -0.41
CA GLY A 16 6.08 2.45 -0.80
C GLY A 16 6.11 3.43 0.38
N GLY A 17 6.63 2.99 1.52
CA GLY A 17 6.68 3.74 2.78
C GLY A 17 7.54 5.00 2.75
N SER A 18 8.37 5.19 1.71
CA SER A 18 9.13 6.43 1.49
C SER A 18 8.36 7.50 0.70
N GLY A 19 7.19 7.16 0.13
CA GLY A 19 6.35 8.08 -0.65
C GLY A 19 5.36 8.87 0.21
N GLY A 20 4.63 9.84 -0.37
CA GLY A 20 3.75 10.74 0.35
C GLY A 20 2.76 10.05 1.31
N ILE A 21 1.83 9.25 0.79
CA ILE A 21 0.87 8.50 1.60
C ILE A 21 1.60 7.51 2.53
N GLY A 22 2.56 6.75 2.00
CA GLY A 22 3.26 5.73 2.77
C GLY A 22 4.05 6.30 3.95
N ALA A 23 4.71 7.45 3.77
CA ALA A 23 5.44 8.12 4.85
C ALA A 23 4.50 8.61 5.96
N ALA A 24 3.35 9.19 5.60
CA ALA A 24 2.32 9.61 6.55
C ALA A 24 1.72 8.39 7.31
N VAL A 25 1.55 7.26 6.63
CA VAL A 25 1.12 6.00 7.29
C VAL A 25 2.17 5.53 8.30
N CYS A 26 3.47 5.56 7.95
CA CYS A 26 4.54 5.19 8.87
C CYS A 26 4.55 6.06 10.13
N GLU A 27 4.37 7.37 9.97
CA GLU A 27 4.26 8.32 11.08
C GLU A 27 3.08 7.98 12.00
N LEU A 28 1.88 7.81 11.46
CA LEU A 28 0.69 7.49 12.25
C LEU A 28 0.77 6.13 12.94
N LEU A 29 1.34 5.11 12.28
CA LEU A 29 1.57 3.80 12.90
C LEU A 29 2.53 3.92 14.10
N ALA A 30 3.61 4.70 13.96
CA ALA A 30 4.55 4.96 15.06
C ALA A 30 3.86 5.67 16.22
N ALA A 31 3.01 6.67 15.95
CA ALA A 31 2.21 7.35 16.97
C ALA A 31 1.22 6.41 17.70
N ARG A 32 0.86 5.29 17.09
CA ARG A 32 0.02 4.22 17.69
C ARG A 32 0.84 3.08 18.32
N GLY A 33 2.16 3.26 18.48
CA GLY A 33 3.06 2.31 19.16
C GLY A 33 3.52 1.12 18.29
N TYR A 34 3.40 1.22 16.96
CA TYR A 34 3.93 0.22 16.03
C TYR A 34 5.27 0.70 15.45
N ALA A 35 6.22 -0.21 15.29
CA ALA A 35 7.47 0.07 14.58
C ALA A 35 7.24 -0.08 13.06
N PRO A 36 7.32 1.00 12.26
CA PRO A 36 7.13 0.90 10.82
C PRO A 36 8.29 0.21 10.13
N VAL A 37 7.99 -0.73 9.23
CA VAL A 37 8.94 -1.28 8.26
C VAL A 37 8.70 -0.56 6.95
N VAL A 38 9.61 0.37 6.61
CA VAL A 38 9.49 1.27 5.47
C VAL A 38 9.98 0.55 4.21
N GLY A 39 9.06 -0.07 3.48
CA GLY A 39 9.36 -0.78 2.23
C GLY A 39 9.63 0.19 1.08
N TYR A 40 10.74 0.01 0.37
CA TYR A 40 11.14 0.84 -0.78
C TYR A 40 11.71 0.02 -1.93
N ALA A 41 11.53 0.49 -3.17
CA ALA A 41 12.16 -0.08 -4.35
C ALA A 41 13.38 0.73 -4.83
N ARG A 42 13.28 2.07 -4.82
CA ARG A 42 14.29 2.94 -5.44
C ARG A 42 14.87 4.02 -4.52
N HIS A 43 14.13 4.47 -3.54
CA HIS A 43 14.47 5.64 -2.72
C HIS A 43 14.94 5.22 -1.32
N ALA A 44 16.11 4.55 -1.25
CA ALA A 44 16.68 4.03 0.00
C ALA A 44 16.87 5.14 1.05
N GLU A 45 17.55 6.23 0.70
CA GLU A 45 17.80 7.34 1.63
C GLU A 45 16.51 7.99 2.18
N ALA A 46 15.46 8.07 1.35
CA ALA A 46 14.18 8.58 1.81
C ALA A 46 13.52 7.60 2.79
N ALA A 47 13.62 6.29 2.52
CA ALA A 47 13.12 5.27 3.41
C ALA A 47 13.88 5.25 4.74
N ASP A 48 15.21 5.37 4.70
CA ASP A 48 16.05 5.47 5.90
C ASP A 48 15.67 6.68 6.76
N ARG A 49 15.46 7.85 6.15
CA ARG A 49 15.03 9.06 6.88
C ARG A 49 13.67 8.86 7.58
N VAL A 50 12.69 8.25 6.90
CA VAL A 50 11.38 7.94 7.50
C VAL A 50 11.53 6.92 8.63
N ALA A 51 12.28 5.85 8.41
CA ALA A 51 12.51 4.82 9.41
C ALA A 51 13.17 5.38 10.67
N GLN A 52 14.26 6.15 10.54
CA GLN A 52 14.97 6.76 11.66
C GLN A 52 14.09 7.73 12.45
N ARG A 53 13.30 8.56 11.75
CA ARG A 53 12.42 9.53 12.40
C ARG A 53 11.34 8.88 13.25
N HIS A 54 10.87 7.70 12.87
CA HIS A 54 9.72 7.03 13.49
C HIS A 54 10.10 5.72 14.22
N GLY A 55 11.39 5.50 14.50
CA GLY A 55 11.85 4.32 15.25
C GLY A 55 11.59 2.99 14.53
N GLY A 56 11.58 3.03 13.20
CA GLY A 56 11.36 1.89 12.34
C GLY A 56 12.62 1.38 11.66
N ILE A 57 12.45 0.54 10.65
CA ILE A 57 13.53 0.01 9.80
C ILE A 57 13.19 0.23 8.32
N ALA A 58 14.18 0.58 7.49
CA ALA A 58 14.05 0.57 6.05
C ALA A 58 14.27 -0.84 5.50
N LEU A 59 13.46 -1.23 4.52
CA LEU A 59 13.50 -2.56 3.91
C LEU A 59 13.43 -2.44 2.38
N ALA A 60 14.46 -2.92 1.69
CA ALA A 60 14.41 -3.04 0.24
C ALA A 60 13.29 -4.02 -0.14
N LEU A 61 12.33 -3.54 -0.93
CA LEU A 61 11.16 -4.28 -1.40
C LEU A 61 10.71 -3.74 -2.76
N ASP A 62 11.22 -4.33 -3.82
CA ASP A 62 10.70 -4.12 -5.16
C ASP A 62 9.64 -5.18 -5.48
N LEU A 63 8.38 -4.76 -5.55
CA LEU A 63 7.26 -5.64 -5.86
C LEU A 63 7.25 -6.14 -7.31
N ALA A 64 8.12 -5.62 -8.19
CA ALA A 64 8.31 -6.14 -9.54
C ALA A 64 9.41 -7.23 -9.62
N ASP A 65 10.15 -7.45 -8.53
CA ASP A 65 11.26 -8.40 -8.45
C ASP A 65 11.01 -9.48 -7.39
N GLU A 66 10.89 -10.73 -7.84
CA GLU A 66 10.63 -11.87 -6.96
C GLU A 66 11.76 -12.12 -5.95
N ALA A 67 13.01 -11.93 -6.35
CA ALA A 67 14.16 -12.12 -5.46
C ALA A 67 14.17 -11.06 -4.34
N SER A 68 13.80 -9.81 -4.67
CA SER A 68 13.63 -8.74 -3.69
C SER A 68 12.51 -9.06 -2.70
N ILE A 69 11.39 -9.60 -3.18
CA ILE A 69 10.27 -10.01 -2.33
C ILE A 69 10.70 -11.13 -1.38
N ASP A 70 11.38 -12.15 -1.88
CA ASP A 70 11.83 -13.29 -1.06
C ASP A 70 12.82 -12.85 0.02
N ALA A 71 13.76 -11.98 -0.30
CA ALA A 71 14.70 -11.39 0.66
C ALA A 71 13.96 -10.55 1.72
N ALA A 72 12.97 -9.75 1.31
CA ALA A 72 12.17 -8.97 2.22
C ALA A 72 11.33 -9.85 3.17
N VAL A 73 10.72 -10.91 2.65
CA VAL A 73 9.97 -11.89 3.46
C VAL A 73 10.86 -12.54 4.52
N ALA A 74 12.08 -12.93 4.16
CA ALA A 74 13.02 -13.53 5.13
C ALA A 74 13.36 -12.55 6.28
N ARG A 75 13.50 -11.25 5.96
CA ARG A 75 13.72 -10.21 6.97
C ARG A 75 12.49 -9.99 7.86
N LEU A 76 11.30 -10.00 7.28
CA LEU A 76 10.03 -9.83 8.01
C LEU A 76 9.70 -11.03 8.92
N ASP A 77 10.02 -12.25 8.49
CA ASP A 77 9.84 -13.48 9.28
C ASP A 77 10.72 -13.51 10.53
N ALA A 78 11.89 -12.84 10.48
CA ALA A 78 12.79 -12.70 11.60
C ALA A 78 12.37 -11.65 12.64
N LEU A 79 11.34 -10.84 12.36
CA LEU A 79 10.83 -9.84 13.30
C LEU A 79 10.03 -10.50 14.43
N PRO A 80 10.04 -9.94 15.64
CA PRO A 80 9.28 -10.49 16.78
C PRO A 80 7.81 -10.67 16.47
N VAL A 81 7.15 -9.65 15.96
CA VAL A 81 5.73 -9.67 15.57
C VAL A 81 5.51 -8.77 14.35
N LEU A 82 5.10 -9.36 13.24
CA LEU A 82 4.53 -8.59 12.12
C LEU A 82 3.01 -8.47 12.34
N ALA A 83 2.54 -7.27 12.67
CA ALA A 83 1.14 -7.00 12.97
C ALA A 83 0.30 -6.76 11.70
N GLY A 84 0.91 -6.28 10.63
CA GLY A 84 0.19 -6.07 9.37
C GLY A 84 1.03 -5.53 8.24
N VAL A 85 0.34 -5.31 7.12
CA VAL A 85 0.89 -4.80 5.86
C VAL A 85 -0.02 -3.73 5.27
N VAL A 86 0.56 -2.62 4.83
CA VAL A 86 -0.10 -1.61 4.01
C VAL A 86 0.52 -1.64 2.60
N LEU A 87 -0.29 -1.88 1.59
CA LEU A 87 0.11 -1.89 0.19
C LEU A 87 -0.12 -0.50 -0.43
N ALA A 88 0.82 0.43 -0.21
CA ALA A 88 0.76 1.79 -0.72
C ALA A 88 1.72 2.05 -1.91
N GLY A 89 2.60 1.11 -2.23
CA GLY A 89 3.51 1.20 -3.37
C GLY A 89 2.75 1.12 -4.70
N SER A 90 3.11 1.99 -5.64
CA SER A 90 2.62 1.97 -7.02
C SER A 90 3.72 2.48 -7.96
N PRO A 91 3.80 1.97 -9.19
CA PRO A 91 4.68 2.57 -10.19
C PRO A 91 4.19 3.97 -10.58
N PRO A 92 5.02 4.77 -11.26
CA PRO A 92 4.59 6.03 -11.85
C PRO A 92 3.34 5.85 -12.73
N LEU A 93 2.47 6.85 -12.73
CA LEU A 93 1.31 6.87 -13.63
C LEU A 93 1.75 7.18 -15.05
N SER A 94 1.18 6.44 -16.00
CA SER A 94 1.18 6.78 -17.41
C SER A 94 -0.27 7.10 -17.82
N LEU A 95 -0.48 8.33 -18.27
CA LEU A 95 -1.80 8.81 -18.65
C LEU A 95 -2.02 8.63 -20.15
N VAL A 96 -2.52 7.46 -20.53
CA VAL A 96 -2.78 7.12 -21.93
C VAL A 96 -4.17 6.53 -22.11
N PRO A 97 -4.86 6.79 -23.22
CA PRO A 97 -6.12 6.14 -23.58
C PRO A 97 -5.94 4.63 -23.69
N PHE A 98 -7.03 3.87 -23.47
CA PHE A 98 -7.04 2.41 -23.49
C PHE A 98 -6.32 1.80 -24.70
N GLY A 99 -6.57 2.30 -25.90
CA GLY A 99 -5.95 1.78 -27.15
C GLY A 99 -4.46 2.12 -27.32
N LYS A 100 -3.87 2.89 -26.40
CA LYS A 100 -2.45 3.26 -26.43
C LYS A 100 -1.65 2.67 -25.27
N ILE A 101 -2.27 1.83 -24.42
CA ILE A 101 -1.59 1.13 -23.34
C ILE A 101 -0.58 0.16 -23.96
N THR A 102 0.68 0.30 -23.60
CA THR A 102 1.73 -0.60 -24.06
C THR A 102 1.77 -1.87 -23.20
N GLY A 103 2.31 -2.96 -23.78
CA GLY A 103 2.51 -4.20 -23.04
C GLY A 103 3.46 -4.03 -21.83
N ASP A 104 4.43 -3.13 -21.93
CA ASP A 104 5.38 -2.87 -20.82
C ASP A 104 4.70 -2.13 -19.66
N GLU A 105 3.88 -1.11 -19.95
CA GLU A 105 3.09 -0.42 -18.92
C GLU A 105 2.13 -1.38 -18.23
N MET A 106 1.43 -2.21 -18.99
CA MET A 106 0.52 -3.20 -18.42
C MET A 106 1.28 -4.20 -17.53
N ARG A 107 2.42 -4.72 -18.00
CA ARG A 107 3.24 -5.65 -17.22
C ARG A 107 3.76 -5.01 -15.94
N LEU A 108 4.25 -3.77 -15.99
CA LEU A 108 4.75 -3.07 -14.81
C LEU A 108 3.65 -2.84 -13.78
N GLN A 109 2.51 -2.29 -14.21
CA GLN A 109 1.38 -2.03 -13.32
C GLN A 109 0.85 -3.33 -12.70
N TRP A 110 0.77 -4.41 -13.49
CA TRP A 110 0.31 -5.70 -13.02
C TRP A 110 1.28 -6.35 -12.03
N ARG A 111 2.59 -6.31 -12.32
CA ARG A 111 3.60 -6.84 -11.40
C ARG A 111 3.56 -6.14 -10.04
N VAL A 112 3.57 -4.81 -10.02
CA VAL A 112 3.68 -4.04 -8.78
C VAL A 112 2.37 -3.99 -7.98
N ASN A 113 1.21 -4.00 -8.65
CA ASN A 113 -0.07 -3.88 -7.95
C ASN A 113 -0.77 -5.23 -7.69
N VAL A 114 -0.40 -6.31 -8.40
CA VAL A 114 -1.10 -7.61 -8.30
C VAL A 114 -0.15 -8.74 -7.97
N MET A 115 0.78 -9.07 -8.88
CA MET A 115 1.60 -10.28 -8.75
C MET A 115 2.56 -10.21 -7.55
N GLY A 116 3.30 -9.12 -7.43
CA GLY A 116 4.23 -8.93 -6.31
C GLY A 116 3.53 -8.90 -4.95
N PRO A 117 2.46 -8.10 -4.77
CA PRO A 117 1.65 -8.15 -3.56
C PRO A 117 1.07 -9.54 -3.27
N GLN A 118 0.59 -10.26 -4.28
CA GLN A 118 0.06 -11.61 -4.10
C GLN A 118 1.16 -12.55 -3.56
N ARG A 119 2.36 -12.57 -4.19
CA ARG A 119 3.50 -13.36 -3.72
C ARG A 119 3.91 -12.98 -2.30
N LEU A 120 4.07 -11.68 -2.03
CA LEU A 120 4.41 -11.16 -0.71
C LEU A 120 3.41 -11.63 0.35
N LEU A 121 2.11 -11.43 0.11
CA LEU A 121 1.06 -11.78 1.06
C LEU A 121 0.95 -13.29 1.27
N ALA A 122 1.07 -14.11 0.22
CA ALA A 122 1.06 -15.57 0.34
C ALA A 122 2.17 -16.07 1.30
N GLU A 123 3.38 -15.52 1.16
CA GLU A 123 4.51 -15.86 2.03
C GLU A 123 4.32 -15.33 3.46
N LEU A 124 3.84 -14.08 3.63
CA LEU A 124 3.60 -13.51 4.95
C LEU A 124 2.46 -14.21 5.70
N VAL A 125 1.40 -14.60 5.01
CA VAL A 125 0.35 -15.44 5.61
C VAL A 125 0.95 -16.74 6.10
N ARG A 126 1.74 -17.41 5.28
CA ARG A 126 2.35 -18.70 5.61
C ARG A 126 3.32 -18.64 6.79
N ARG A 127 4.19 -17.61 6.82
CA ARG A 127 5.31 -17.51 7.78
C ARG A 127 4.95 -16.70 9.02
N CYS A 128 4.26 -15.57 8.85
CA CYS A 128 4.08 -14.59 9.92
C CYS A 128 2.68 -14.64 10.54
N PHE A 129 1.60 -14.58 9.73
CA PHE A 129 0.25 -14.38 10.26
C PHE A 129 -0.44 -15.67 10.72
N ARG A 130 -0.23 -16.79 9.99
CA ARG A 130 -0.92 -18.06 10.27
C ARG A 130 -0.59 -18.63 11.66
N ARG A 131 0.62 -18.39 12.14
CA ARG A 131 1.10 -18.87 13.44
C ARG A 131 0.21 -18.38 14.59
N HIS A 132 -0.25 -17.14 14.50
CA HIS A 132 -1.07 -16.51 15.53
C HIS A 132 -2.54 -16.32 15.11
N LYS A 133 -2.89 -16.65 13.87
CA LYS A 133 -4.19 -16.36 13.24
C LYS A 133 -4.59 -14.90 13.44
N GLN A 134 -3.64 -13.99 13.28
CA GLN A 134 -3.80 -12.57 13.50
C GLN A 134 -2.94 -11.77 12.49
N GLY A 135 -3.47 -10.66 12.04
CA GLY A 135 -2.78 -9.71 11.15
C GLY A 135 -3.77 -8.78 10.47
N ALA A 136 -3.25 -7.71 9.90
CA ALA A 136 -4.02 -6.77 9.11
C ALA A 136 -3.37 -6.55 7.73
N VAL A 137 -4.17 -6.45 6.68
CA VAL A 137 -3.74 -6.11 5.33
C VAL A 137 -4.63 -4.99 4.82
N VAL A 138 -4.06 -3.86 4.45
CA VAL A 138 -4.79 -2.75 3.84
C VAL A 138 -4.23 -2.44 2.47
N GLY A 139 -5.06 -2.55 1.44
CA GLY A 139 -4.72 -2.15 0.07
C GLY A 139 -5.12 -0.70 -0.20
N VAL A 140 -4.19 0.08 -0.75
CA VAL A 140 -4.48 1.42 -1.23
C VAL A 140 -4.91 1.34 -2.69
N LEU A 141 -6.21 1.42 -2.92
CA LEU A 141 -6.85 1.45 -4.24
C LEU A 141 -6.93 2.89 -4.77
N THR A 142 -8.00 3.25 -5.48
CA THR A 142 -8.18 4.61 -6.00
C THR A 142 -9.64 4.85 -6.41
N ARG A 143 -10.15 6.06 -6.24
CA ARG A 143 -11.44 6.48 -6.81
C ARG A 143 -11.45 6.56 -8.33
N ALA A 144 -10.28 6.53 -8.98
CA ALA A 144 -10.20 6.41 -10.43
C ALA A 144 -10.80 5.11 -10.98
N MET A 145 -11.03 4.10 -10.13
CA MET A 145 -11.76 2.87 -10.47
C MET A 145 -13.27 3.07 -10.66
N GLY A 146 -13.82 4.21 -10.28
CA GLY A 146 -15.25 4.47 -10.15
C GLY A 146 -15.74 4.36 -8.71
N ASP A 147 -17.06 4.40 -8.53
CA ASP A 147 -17.66 4.25 -7.21
C ASP A 147 -17.60 2.80 -6.74
N PRO A 148 -16.94 2.51 -5.61
CA PRO A 148 -16.87 1.15 -5.06
C PRO A 148 -18.23 0.56 -4.71
N ALA A 149 -19.25 1.39 -4.48
CA ALA A 149 -20.61 0.96 -4.19
C ALA A 149 -21.45 0.71 -5.46
N ALA A 150 -20.99 1.17 -6.63
CA ALA A 150 -21.70 0.96 -7.89
C ALA A 150 -21.58 -0.49 -8.35
N ARG A 151 -22.69 -1.04 -8.83
CA ARG A 151 -22.71 -2.35 -9.48
C ARG A 151 -22.44 -2.14 -10.97
N GLY A 152 -21.24 -2.45 -11.43
CA GLY A 152 -20.91 -2.36 -12.85
C GLY A 152 -19.50 -1.86 -13.13
N ILE A 153 -19.27 -1.47 -14.37
CA ILE A 153 -17.98 -0.99 -14.88
C ILE A 153 -17.97 0.54 -15.11
N GLU A 154 -19.00 1.24 -14.63
CA GLU A 154 -19.17 2.66 -14.85
C GLU A 154 -18.31 3.51 -13.91
N GLY A 155 -17.98 4.72 -14.35
CA GLY A 155 -17.32 5.73 -13.52
C GLY A 155 -15.79 5.64 -13.47
N ALA A 156 -15.16 4.71 -14.19
CA ALA A 156 -13.70 4.68 -14.27
C ALA A 156 -13.13 5.94 -14.93
N ALA A 157 -12.03 6.47 -14.39
CA ALA A 157 -11.37 7.65 -14.92
C ALA A 157 -10.72 7.36 -16.28
N SER A 158 -11.09 8.15 -17.29
CA SER A 158 -10.50 8.06 -18.63
C SER A 158 -8.99 8.36 -18.61
N GLY A 159 -8.23 7.68 -19.46
CA GLY A 159 -6.80 7.93 -19.65
C GLY A 159 -5.88 7.30 -18.60
N MET A 160 -6.40 6.54 -17.63
CA MET A 160 -5.60 5.89 -16.58
C MET A 160 -5.58 4.36 -16.69
N GLY A 161 -5.76 3.82 -17.90
CA GLY A 161 -6.11 2.43 -18.19
C GLY A 161 -5.28 1.37 -17.48
N ALA A 162 -3.98 1.28 -17.70
CA ALA A 162 -3.15 0.23 -17.09
C ALA A 162 -3.18 0.26 -15.56
N TYR A 163 -3.15 1.46 -14.97
CA TYR A 163 -3.24 1.67 -13.53
C TYR A 163 -4.60 1.22 -12.98
N VAL A 164 -5.70 1.68 -13.55
CA VAL A 164 -7.06 1.33 -13.12
C VAL A 164 -7.31 -0.17 -13.25
N ILE A 165 -6.89 -0.80 -14.35
CA ILE A 165 -6.99 -2.25 -14.55
C ILE A 165 -6.25 -2.99 -13.45
N ALA A 166 -5.01 -2.59 -13.12
CA ALA A 166 -4.23 -3.23 -12.09
C ALA A 166 -4.81 -3.02 -10.67
N LYS A 167 -5.41 -1.86 -10.41
CA LYS A 167 -6.10 -1.61 -9.12
C LYS A 167 -7.37 -2.45 -8.95
N HIS A 168 -8.10 -2.75 -10.03
CA HIS A 168 -9.18 -3.75 -9.99
C HIS A 168 -8.63 -5.15 -9.73
N GLY A 169 -7.48 -5.51 -10.33
CA GLY A 169 -6.79 -6.75 -10.02
C GLY A 169 -6.39 -6.86 -8.54
N MET A 170 -5.86 -5.78 -7.95
CA MET A 170 -5.56 -5.72 -6.51
C MET A 170 -6.83 -5.89 -5.67
N ALA A 171 -7.95 -5.26 -6.04
CA ALA A 171 -9.20 -5.41 -5.31
C ALA A 171 -9.69 -6.87 -5.31
N GLY A 172 -9.63 -7.54 -6.47
CA GLY A 172 -9.95 -8.97 -6.58
C GLY A 172 -9.02 -9.86 -5.75
N MET A 173 -7.72 -9.58 -5.75
CA MET A 173 -6.73 -10.28 -4.91
C MET A 173 -7.05 -10.12 -3.42
N LEU A 174 -7.37 -8.92 -2.96
CA LEU A 174 -7.73 -8.66 -1.56
C LEU A 174 -9.03 -9.36 -1.18
N ALA A 175 -10.02 -9.39 -2.06
CA ALA A 175 -11.28 -10.11 -1.84
C ALA A 175 -11.05 -11.61 -1.64
N MET A 176 -10.21 -12.24 -2.47
CA MET A 176 -9.84 -13.64 -2.31
C MET A 176 -9.06 -13.89 -1.03
N LEU A 177 -8.10 -13.02 -0.68
CA LEU A 177 -7.37 -13.12 0.57
C LEU A 177 -8.32 -13.08 1.79
N ALA A 178 -9.31 -12.20 1.78
CA ALA A 178 -10.31 -12.10 2.84
C ALA A 178 -11.19 -13.35 2.94
N ALA A 179 -11.58 -13.93 1.80
CA ALA A 179 -12.39 -15.13 1.74
C ALA A 179 -11.65 -16.36 2.25
N ASP A 180 -10.39 -16.53 1.86
CA ASP A 180 -9.59 -17.70 2.25
C ASP A 180 -9.09 -17.63 3.70
N TYR A 181 -8.93 -16.42 4.25
CA TYR A 181 -8.42 -16.21 5.61
C TYR A 181 -9.33 -15.28 6.44
N PRO A 182 -10.54 -15.72 6.86
CA PRO A 182 -11.51 -14.87 7.55
C PRO A 182 -11.03 -14.34 8.91
N TRP A 183 -9.97 -14.93 9.46
CA TRP A 183 -9.31 -14.43 10.68
C TRP A 183 -8.33 -13.28 10.41
N LEU A 184 -7.95 -13.02 9.14
CA LEU A 184 -7.09 -11.92 8.75
C LEU A 184 -7.97 -10.68 8.48
N ARG A 185 -7.61 -9.56 9.07
CA ARG A 185 -8.29 -8.29 8.77
C ARG A 185 -7.82 -7.77 7.41
N VAL A 186 -8.60 -7.99 6.37
CA VAL A 186 -8.31 -7.49 5.03
C VAL A 186 -9.24 -6.32 4.72
N ARG A 187 -8.68 -5.16 4.38
CA ARG A 187 -9.39 -3.92 4.09
C ARG A 187 -8.80 -3.24 2.88
N ALA A 188 -9.53 -2.26 2.35
CA ALA A 188 -9.06 -1.40 1.27
C ALA A 188 -9.56 0.03 1.51
N VAL A 189 -8.80 1.00 1.02
CA VAL A 189 -9.18 2.40 0.95
C VAL A 189 -9.12 2.88 -0.49
N TRP A 190 -9.98 3.82 -0.85
CA TRP A 190 -10.10 4.40 -2.20
C TRP A 190 -9.82 5.90 -2.18
N PRO A 191 -8.54 6.34 -2.09
CA PRO A 191 -8.23 7.76 -2.12
C PRO A 191 -8.67 8.40 -3.44
N GLY A 192 -9.08 9.66 -3.35
CA GLY A 192 -9.20 10.55 -4.49
C GLY A 192 -7.85 11.15 -4.88
N TYR A 193 -7.88 12.32 -5.52
CA TYR A 193 -6.67 13.10 -5.73
C TYR A 193 -6.05 13.46 -4.39
N THR A 194 -4.78 13.08 -4.22
CA THR A 194 -4.02 13.28 -2.98
C THR A 194 -2.76 14.07 -3.29
N GLU A 195 -2.44 15.09 -2.49
CA GLU A 195 -1.29 15.98 -2.68
C GLU A 195 0.03 15.21 -2.48
N THR A 196 0.46 14.52 -3.52
CA THR A 196 1.67 13.70 -3.57
C THR A 196 2.42 13.92 -4.89
N PRO A 197 3.70 13.54 -4.98
CA PRO A 197 4.45 13.62 -6.24
C PRO A 197 3.79 12.87 -7.42
N MET A 198 2.88 11.95 -7.17
CA MET A 198 2.13 11.25 -8.23
C MET A 198 1.28 12.21 -9.08
N LEU A 199 0.86 13.35 -8.52
CA LEU A 199 0.10 14.37 -9.27
C LEU A 199 0.90 15.01 -10.38
N ALA A 200 2.24 14.95 -10.35
CA ALA A 200 3.09 15.48 -11.42
C ALA A 200 2.87 14.80 -12.79
N ALA A 201 2.16 13.67 -12.84
CA ALA A 201 1.76 13.05 -14.09
C ALA A 201 0.62 13.79 -14.82
N PHE A 202 -0.10 14.66 -14.12
CA PHE A 202 -1.25 15.38 -14.65
C PHE A 202 -0.88 16.81 -15.10
N ASP A 203 -1.60 17.32 -16.10
CA ASP A 203 -1.54 18.72 -16.49
C ASP A 203 -2.10 19.63 -15.38
N GLU A 204 -1.46 20.79 -15.15
CA GLU A 204 -1.87 21.71 -14.08
C GLU A 204 -3.29 22.28 -14.25
N ARG A 205 -3.71 22.55 -15.51
CA ARG A 205 -5.07 23.03 -15.79
C ARG A 205 -6.11 21.97 -15.43
N PHE A 206 -5.79 20.71 -15.72
CA PHE A 206 -6.63 19.59 -15.32
C PHE A 206 -6.73 19.51 -13.80
N LEU A 207 -5.61 19.61 -13.07
CA LEU A 207 -5.62 19.59 -11.62
C LEU A 207 -6.40 20.77 -11.02
N ALA A 208 -6.26 21.97 -11.59
CA ALA A 208 -7.04 23.13 -11.17
C ALA A 208 -8.54 22.91 -11.30
N MET A 209 -9.00 22.40 -12.46
CA MET A 209 -10.41 22.04 -12.66
C MET A 209 -10.90 20.96 -11.67
N GLN A 210 -10.05 20.00 -11.30
CA GLN A 210 -10.45 18.98 -10.32
C GLN A 210 -10.55 19.56 -8.91
N ARG A 211 -9.67 20.49 -8.53
CA ARG A 211 -9.72 21.20 -7.23
C ARG A 211 -10.97 22.06 -7.08
N GLU A 212 -11.45 22.64 -8.18
CA GLU A 212 -12.73 23.38 -8.19
C GLU A 212 -13.94 22.47 -7.89
N LYS A 213 -13.88 21.20 -8.30
CA LYS A 213 -14.97 20.24 -8.06
C LYS A 213 -14.95 19.70 -6.63
N ALA A 214 -13.77 19.40 -6.11
CA ALA A 214 -13.56 18.93 -4.75
C ALA A 214 -12.12 19.19 -4.28
N PRO A 215 -11.90 19.55 -3.01
CA PRO A 215 -10.56 19.69 -2.46
C PRO A 215 -9.81 18.36 -2.54
N PHE A 216 -8.53 18.43 -2.83
CA PHE A 216 -7.66 17.24 -2.79
C PHE A 216 -7.40 16.84 -1.34
N GLN A 217 -7.23 15.54 -1.13
CA GLN A 217 -6.86 15.01 0.18
C GLN A 217 -5.39 15.28 0.45
N THR A 218 -5.02 15.47 1.71
CA THR A 218 -3.61 15.43 2.11
C THR A 218 -3.16 13.98 2.34
N PRO A 219 -1.85 13.69 2.27
CA PRO A 219 -1.32 12.37 2.63
C PRO A 219 -1.75 11.91 4.03
N GLU A 220 -1.81 12.83 5.00
CA GLU A 220 -2.18 12.57 6.39
C GLU A 220 -3.66 12.17 6.52
N GLN A 221 -4.55 12.82 5.78
CA GLN A 221 -5.98 12.46 5.74
C GLN A 221 -6.17 11.04 5.21
N VAL A 222 -5.45 10.68 4.14
CA VAL A 222 -5.51 9.32 3.59
C VAL A 222 -4.87 8.32 4.54
N ALA A 223 -3.75 8.66 5.17
CA ALA A 223 -3.08 7.82 6.16
C ALA A 223 -3.97 7.55 7.38
N SER A 224 -4.76 8.52 7.84
CA SER A 224 -5.72 8.30 8.93
C SER A 224 -6.71 7.20 8.59
N LEU A 225 -7.33 7.27 7.41
CA LEU A 225 -8.26 6.23 6.93
C LEU A 225 -7.58 4.84 6.86
N ILE A 226 -6.35 4.79 6.35
CA ILE A 226 -5.59 3.54 6.23
C ILE A 226 -5.32 2.93 7.61
N VAL A 227 -4.87 3.74 8.57
CA VAL A 227 -4.52 3.27 9.92
C VAL A 227 -5.78 2.88 10.71
N GLU A 228 -6.88 3.60 10.58
CA GLU A 228 -8.19 3.22 11.15
C GLU A 228 -8.65 1.85 10.62
N GLU A 229 -8.59 1.62 9.32
CA GLU A 229 -8.93 0.32 8.71
C GLU A 229 -7.96 -0.79 9.14
N ALA A 230 -6.68 -0.48 9.32
CA ALA A 230 -5.68 -1.45 9.78
C ALA A 230 -5.89 -1.88 11.23
N LEU A 231 -6.21 -0.94 12.11
CA LEU A 231 -6.29 -1.18 13.55
C LEU A 231 -7.72 -1.50 14.04
N GLY A 232 -8.75 -1.09 13.29
CA GLY A 232 -10.16 -1.36 13.62
C GLY A 232 -10.67 -0.44 14.73
N SER A 233 -10.17 0.78 14.75
CA SER A 233 -10.57 1.84 15.69
C SER A 233 -11.63 2.74 15.06
#